data_134ddf3ef72e6d7c83605703c0028510
#
_entry.id   134ddf3ef72e6d7c83605703c0028510
#
_cell.length_a   1.000
_cell.length_b   1.000
_cell.length_c   1.000
_cell.angle_alpha   90.00
_cell.angle_beta   90.00
_cell.angle_gamma   90.00
#
_symmetry.space_group_name_H-M   'P 1'
#
loop_
_entity.id
_entity.type
_entity.pdbx_description
1 polymer ?
#
loop_
_entity_poly.entity_id
_entity_poly.type
_entity_poly.pdbx_seq_one_letter_code
_entity_poly.pdbx_strand_id
1 'polypeptide(L)'
;MSYILIAGIPPVFIVFSHYAKLTTMNSIISFLQNITVFFTEGNNGIIVSKIWEIVQFILILFFISFMFKIAKTIVKKFTVKKCSLQIQVIIDKAIRYTGFTVIAMTAFQRLGIDISAILGAAGIAGVAIGFAAQTSVSNVISGLFVITERAFKIGDTIEVNDTIGTVQSINLLSVVLKTFDSQYVRIPNETILKANLINYSQFSCRRVKTDVSVAYGTDLRKVEQVLLDVAKNNAFALADPAPSILWTSFADSGINVTLMAWTKIDNFINLRNSLFIEIDEKLEQENIEIPFPQLDLHVKDWPQAQH
;
A
#
# COMPACT_ATOMS: atom_id res chain seq x y z
N MET A 1 -2.03 14.75 -24.95
CA MET A 1 -2.13 14.20 -26.31
C MET A 1 -0.81 13.51 -26.61
N SER A 2 -0.71 12.23 -26.30
CA SER A 2 0.46 11.41 -26.63
C SER A 2 -0.01 9.97 -26.72
N TYR A 3 -0.18 9.51 -27.95
CA TYR A 3 -0.50 8.13 -28.28
C TYR A 3 0.76 7.27 -28.15
N ILE A 4 0.73 6.25 -27.30
CA ILE A 4 1.71 5.18 -27.31
C ILE A 4 1.36 4.24 -28.45
N LEU A 5 2.14 4.27 -29.52
CA LEU A 5 2.08 3.34 -30.64
C LEU A 5 2.54 1.96 -30.17
N ILE A 6 1.62 1.01 -30.07
CA ILE A 6 1.98 -0.41 -30.02
C ILE A 6 2.29 -0.83 -31.47
N ALA A 7 3.57 -0.98 -31.75
CA ALA A 7 4.09 -1.39 -33.05
C ALA A 7 3.67 -2.84 -33.37
N GLY A 8 2.98 -3.04 -34.49
CA GLY A 8 2.89 -4.34 -35.13
C GLY A 8 1.55 -4.78 -35.70
N ILE A 9 0.43 -4.07 -35.51
CA ILE A 9 -0.85 -4.43 -36.12
C ILE A 9 -1.34 -3.28 -37.00
N PRO A 10 -1.52 -3.47 -38.30
CA PRO A 10 -2.00 -2.41 -39.15
C PRO A 10 -3.42 -1.98 -38.73
N PRO A 11 -3.71 -0.67 -38.64
CA PRO A 11 -4.98 -0.13 -38.16
C PRO A 11 -6.22 -0.63 -38.94
N VAL A 12 -6.03 -1.14 -40.12
CA VAL A 12 -7.07 -1.77 -40.96
C VAL A 12 -7.63 -3.05 -40.31
N PHE A 13 -6.83 -3.84 -39.57
CA PHE A 13 -7.30 -5.07 -38.92
C PHE A 13 -8.19 -4.83 -37.69
N ILE A 14 -7.95 -3.75 -36.97
CA ILE A 14 -8.78 -3.38 -35.80
C ILE A 14 -10.14 -2.86 -36.24
N VAL A 15 -10.18 -2.07 -37.34
CA VAL A 15 -11.43 -1.56 -37.93
C VAL A 15 -12.22 -2.71 -38.56
N PHE A 16 -11.57 -3.65 -39.26
CA PHE A 16 -12.23 -4.82 -39.83
C PHE A 16 -12.79 -5.77 -38.77
N SER A 17 -12.08 -6.00 -37.67
CA SER A 17 -12.58 -6.82 -36.53
C SER A 17 -13.79 -6.17 -35.86
N HIS A 18 -13.82 -4.85 -35.74
CA HIS A 18 -14.97 -4.13 -35.17
C HIS A 18 -16.15 -4.07 -36.10
N TYR A 19 -15.94 -3.88 -37.42
CA TYR A 19 -16.99 -3.95 -38.45
C TYR A 19 -17.53 -5.36 -38.61
N ALA A 20 -16.71 -6.38 -38.62
CA ALA A 20 -17.14 -7.78 -38.71
C ALA A 20 -17.98 -8.21 -37.47
N LYS A 21 -17.65 -7.71 -36.27
CA LYS A 21 -18.48 -7.93 -35.07
C LYS A 21 -19.81 -7.19 -35.10
N LEU A 22 -19.85 -5.97 -35.64
CA LEU A 22 -21.07 -5.18 -35.80
C LEU A 22 -21.99 -5.75 -36.89
N THR A 23 -21.43 -6.22 -38.01
CA THR A 23 -22.22 -6.85 -39.08
C THR A 23 -22.78 -8.21 -38.67
N THR A 24 -22.04 -9.03 -37.90
CA THR A 24 -22.57 -10.29 -37.36
C THR A 24 -23.63 -10.06 -36.28
N MET A 25 -23.47 -9.05 -35.42
CA MET A 25 -24.47 -8.73 -34.39
C MET A 25 -25.76 -8.16 -35.03
N ASN A 26 -25.65 -7.28 -36.04
CA ASN A 26 -26.80 -6.76 -36.76
C ASN A 26 -27.49 -7.85 -37.59
N SER A 27 -26.77 -8.80 -38.18
CA SER A 27 -27.37 -9.94 -38.87
C SER A 27 -28.03 -10.94 -37.92
N ILE A 28 -27.53 -11.12 -36.71
CA ILE A 28 -28.19 -11.92 -35.67
C ILE A 28 -29.47 -11.20 -35.21
N ILE A 29 -29.43 -9.89 -34.99
CA ILE A 29 -30.60 -9.10 -34.60
C ILE A 29 -31.64 -9.10 -35.68
N SER A 30 -31.27 -8.90 -36.94
CA SER A 30 -32.21 -8.96 -38.10
C SER A 30 -32.77 -10.36 -38.32
N PHE A 31 -31.96 -11.41 -38.12
CA PHE A 31 -32.42 -12.80 -38.14
C PHE A 31 -33.45 -13.09 -37.05
N LEU A 32 -33.20 -12.64 -35.82
CA LEU A 32 -34.12 -12.75 -34.71
C LEU A 32 -35.42 -11.93 -34.94
N GLN A 33 -35.30 -10.73 -35.52
CA GLN A 33 -36.46 -9.91 -35.92
C GLN A 33 -37.30 -10.58 -37.03
N ASN A 34 -36.66 -11.12 -38.05
CA ASN A 34 -37.35 -11.82 -39.13
C ASN A 34 -38.04 -13.11 -38.63
N ILE A 35 -37.44 -13.83 -37.67
CA ILE A 35 -38.08 -14.96 -37.02
C ILE A 35 -39.32 -14.49 -36.23
N THR A 36 -39.24 -13.39 -35.48
CA THR A 36 -40.39 -12.85 -34.75
C THR A 36 -41.50 -12.42 -35.69
N VAL A 37 -41.20 -11.74 -36.80
CA VAL A 37 -42.17 -11.33 -37.83
C VAL A 37 -42.81 -12.55 -38.49
N PHE A 38 -42.01 -13.57 -38.85
CA PHE A 38 -42.54 -14.82 -39.46
C PHE A 38 -43.54 -15.55 -38.54
N PHE A 39 -43.31 -15.53 -37.23
CA PHE A 39 -44.24 -16.15 -36.29
C PHE A 39 -45.44 -15.28 -35.89
N THR A 40 -45.44 -13.95 -36.14
CA THR A 40 -46.54 -13.03 -35.77
C THR A 40 -47.52 -12.73 -36.90
N GLU A 41 -47.16 -12.92 -38.17
CA GLU A 41 -47.99 -12.57 -39.32
C GLU A 41 -49.00 -13.65 -39.80
N GLY A 42 -49.08 -14.81 -39.08
CA GLY A 42 -50.05 -15.88 -39.40
C GLY A 42 -51.36 -15.78 -38.63
N ASN A 43 -52.42 -16.39 -39.17
CA ASN A 43 -53.82 -16.40 -38.60
C ASN A 43 -53.92 -16.99 -37.16
N ASN A 44 -52.79 -17.49 -36.62
CA ASN A 44 -52.63 -17.96 -35.24
C ASN A 44 -51.66 -17.05 -34.46
N GLY A 45 -51.45 -15.80 -34.88
CA GLY A 45 -50.42 -14.89 -34.38
C GLY A 45 -50.37 -14.70 -32.86
N ILE A 46 -51.53 -14.69 -32.18
CA ILE A 46 -51.58 -14.48 -30.73
C ILE A 46 -51.06 -15.73 -29.93
N ILE A 47 -51.34 -16.92 -30.41
CA ILE A 47 -50.90 -18.16 -29.76
C ILE A 47 -49.41 -18.37 -30.00
N VAL A 48 -48.94 -18.11 -31.22
CA VAL A 48 -47.54 -18.25 -31.59
C VAL A 48 -46.67 -17.20 -30.91
N SER A 49 -47.14 -15.95 -30.75
CA SER A 49 -46.39 -14.92 -30.02
C SER A 49 -46.26 -15.28 -28.52
N LYS A 50 -47.29 -15.80 -27.87
CA LYS A 50 -47.21 -16.24 -26.49
C LYS A 50 -46.30 -17.44 -26.30
N ILE A 51 -46.32 -18.40 -27.22
CA ILE A 51 -45.37 -19.53 -27.17
C ILE A 51 -43.96 -19.01 -27.33
N TRP A 52 -43.69 -18.05 -28.22
CA TRP A 52 -42.38 -17.45 -28.43
C TRP A 52 -41.86 -16.72 -27.19
N GLU A 53 -42.72 -15.96 -26.49
CA GLU A 53 -42.38 -15.31 -25.23
C GLU A 53 -41.98 -16.33 -24.15
N ILE A 54 -42.72 -17.47 -24.06
CA ILE A 54 -42.40 -18.55 -23.12
C ILE A 54 -41.03 -19.18 -23.47
N VAL A 55 -40.79 -19.46 -24.73
CA VAL A 55 -39.49 -20.00 -25.19
C VAL A 55 -38.34 -19.07 -24.86
N GLN A 56 -38.48 -17.78 -25.20
CA GLN A 56 -37.48 -16.77 -24.81
C GLN A 56 -37.23 -16.72 -23.28
N PHE A 57 -38.30 -16.78 -22.50
CA PHE A 57 -38.17 -16.79 -21.03
C PHE A 57 -37.40 -18.01 -20.52
N ILE A 58 -37.72 -19.21 -21.02
CA ILE A 58 -36.99 -20.44 -20.69
C ILE A 58 -35.52 -20.34 -21.10
N LEU A 59 -35.22 -19.80 -22.26
CA LEU A 59 -33.86 -19.59 -22.73
C LEU A 59 -33.09 -18.61 -21.83
N ILE A 60 -33.71 -17.53 -21.38
CA ILE A 60 -33.10 -16.56 -20.45
C ILE A 60 -32.79 -17.23 -19.11
N LEU A 61 -33.74 -17.99 -18.53
CA LEU A 61 -33.53 -18.70 -17.27
C LEU A 61 -32.41 -19.75 -17.41
N PHE A 62 -32.38 -20.46 -18.52
CA PHE A 62 -31.31 -21.42 -18.81
C PHE A 62 -29.95 -20.72 -18.90
N PHE A 63 -29.87 -19.61 -19.62
CA PHE A 63 -28.65 -18.84 -19.76
C PHE A 63 -28.15 -18.30 -18.42
N ILE A 64 -29.04 -17.73 -17.59
CA ILE A 64 -28.70 -17.27 -16.23
C ILE A 64 -28.18 -18.45 -15.40
N SER A 65 -28.89 -19.57 -15.37
CA SER A 65 -28.50 -20.76 -14.63
C SER A 65 -27.14 -21.31 -15.11
N PHE A 66 -26.90 -21.31 -16.41
CA PHE A 66 -25.63 -21.74 -17.01
C PHE A 66 -24.47 -20.81 -16.61
N MET A 67 -24.69 -19.49 -16.63
CA MET A 67 -23.69 -18.49 -16.18
C MET A 67 -23.33 -18.70 -14.70
N PHE A 68 -24.31 -18.91 -13.83
CA PHE A 68 -24.05 -19.20 -12.42
C PHE A 68 -23.33 -20.53 -12.20
N LYS A 69 -23.64 -21.55 -13.02
CA LYS A 69 -22.95 -22.85 -12.98
C LYS A 69 -21.48 -22.70 -13.40
N ILE A 70 -21.20 -21.91 -14.44
CA ILE A 70 -19.82 -21.59 -14.86
C ILE A 70 -19.10 -20.83 -13.73
N ALA A 71 -19.70 -19.76 -13.21
CA ALA A 71 -19.13 -18.96 -12.12
C ALA A 71 -18.79 -19.83 -10.90
N LYS A 72 -19.72 -20.72 -10.50
CA LYS A 72 -19.50 -21.69 -9.43
C LYS A 72 -18.31 -22.62 -9.71
N THR A 73 -18.21 -23.13 -10.93
CA THR A 73 -17.12 -24.05 -11.33
C THR A 73 -15.77 -23.37 -11.31
N ILE A 74 -15.70 -22.13 -11.84
CA ILE A 74 -14.48 -21.31 -11.84
C ILE A 74 -14.05 -21.00 -10.40
N VAL A 75 -14.95 -20.46 -9.57
CA VAL A 75 -14.67 -20.13 -8.18
C VAL A 75 -14.22 -21.36 -7.41
N LYS A 76 -14.92 -22.49 -7.56
CA LYS A 76 -14.54 -23.76 -6.93
C LYS A 76 -13.12 -24.19 -7.31
N LYS A 77 -12.74 -24.08 -8.58
CA LYS A 77 -11.39 -24.45 -9.03
C LYS A 77 -10.29 -23.64 -8.38
N PHE A 78 -10.54 -22.33 -8.16
CA PHE A 78 -9.57 -21.45 -7.49
C PHE A 78 -9.56 -21.60 -5.96
N THR A 79 -10.73 -21.89 -5.36
CA THR A 79 -10.92 -21.90 -3.90
C THR A 79 -10.47 -23.22 -3.27
N VAL A 80 -10.66 -24.35 -3.94
CA VAL A 80 -10.33 -25.70 -3.41
C VAL A 80 -8.85 -25.85 -3.01
N LYS A 81 -7.94 -25.19 -3.74
CA LYS A 81 -6.49 -25.30 -3.47
C LYS A 81 -5.97 -24.28 -2.43
N LYS A 82 -6.76 -23.23 -2.09
CA LYS A 82 -6.24 -22.08 -1.33
C LYS A 82 -7.04 -21.72 -0.08
N CYS A 83 -8.28 -22.22 0.08
CA CYS A 83 -9.17 -21.82 1.16
C CYS A 83 -9.61 -22.99 2.03
N SER A 84 -9.91 -22.68 3.32
CA SER A 84 -10.48 -23.68 4.23
C SER A 84 -11.85 -24.17 3.74
N LEU A 85 -12.23 -25.38 4.16
CA LEU A 85 -13.52 -25.98 3.80
C LEU A 85 -14.72 -25.07 4.16
N GLN A 86 -14.63 -24.36 5.29
CA GLN A 86 -15.67 -23.44 5.74
C GLN A 86 -15.88 -22.28 4.76
N ILE A 87 -14.81 -21.66 4.27
CA ILE A 87 -14.86 -20.56 3.28
C ILE A 87 -15.47 -21.07 1.96
N GLN A 88 -15.10 -22.29 1.52
CA GLN A 88 -15.66 -22.87 0.30
C GLN A 88 -17.18 -23.05 0.40
N VAL A 89 -17.68 -23.52 1.56
CA VAL A 89 -19.12 -23.68 1.80
C VAL A 89 -19.85 -22.34 1.81
N ILE A 90 -19.27 -21.30 2.41
CA ILE A 90 -19.86 -19.96 2.45
C ILE A 90 -19.97 -19.39 1.02
N ILE A 91 -18.90 -19.47 0.24
CA ILE A 91 -18.89 -18.98 -1.15
C ILE A 91 -19.91 -19.76 -2.02
N ASP A 92 -19.98 -21.09 -1.87
CA ASP A 92 -20.94 -21.92 -2.62
C ASP A 92 -22.40 -21.53 -2.29
N LYS A 93 -22.70 -21.32 -1.01
CA LYS A 93 -24.03 -20.84 -0.58
C LYS A 93 -24.32 -19.43 -1.11
N ALA A 94 -23.35 -18.51 -1.04
CA ALA A 94 -23.53 -17.15 -1.55
C ALA A 94 -23.85 -17.14 -3.05
N ILE A 95 -23.08 -17.86 -3.86
CA ILE A 95 -23.35 -17.97 -5.31
C ILE A 95 -24.71 -18.58 -5.58
N ARG A 96 -25.09 -19.63 -4.84
CA ARG A 96 -26.39 -20.31 -5.00
C ARG A 96 -27.55 -19.39 -4.67
N TYR A 97 -27.49 -18.68 -3.53
CA TYR A 97 -28.57 -17.79 -3.10
C TYR A 97 -28.69 -16.57 -4.03
N THR A 98 -27.57 -15.98 -4.44
CA THR A 98 -27.58 -14.88 -5.43
C THR A 98 -28.18 -15.35 -6.75
N GLY A 99 -27.78 -16.52 -7.26
CA GLY A 99 -28.33 -17.10 -8.48
C GLY A 99 -29.83 -17.36 -8.38
N PHE A 100 -30.30 -17.93 -7.26
CA PHE A 100 -31.71 -18.15 -7.03
C PHE A 100 -32.49 -16.84 -6.97
N THR A 101 -31.97 -15.81 -6.29
CA THR A 101 -32.61 -14.50 -6.20
C THR A 101 -32.77 -13.86 -7.57
N VAL A 102 -31.71 -13.88 -8.40
CA VAL A 102 -31.76 -13.32 -9.78
C VAL A 102 -32.76 -14.05 -10.63
N ILE A 103 -32.82 -15.40 -10.57
CA ILE A 103 -33.82 -16.21 -11.29
C ILE A 103 -35.21 -15.87 -10.85
N ALA A 104 -35.48 -15.80 -9.51
CA ALA A 104 -36.79 -15.47 -8.94
C ALA A 104 -37.26 -14.06 -9.36
N MET A 105 -36.36 -13.06 -9.29
CA MET A 105 -36.66 -11.69 -9.75
C MET A 105 -36.99 -11.63 -11.23
N THR A 106 -36.26 -12.35 -12.09
CA THR A 106 -36.56 -12.45 -13.51
C THR A 106 -37.91 -13.09 -13.77
N ALA A 107 -38.27 -14.11 -12.98
CA ALA A 107 -39.60 -14.76 -13.07
C ALA A 107 -40.71 -13.81 -12.64
N PHE A 108 -40.56 -13.10 -11.52
CA PHE A 108 -41.59 -12.14 -11.03
C PHE A 108 -41.84 -11.02 -12.03
N GLN A 109 -40.76 -10.46 -12.63
CA GLN A 109 -40.87 -9.43 -13.65
C GLN A 109 -41.69 -9.92 -14.88
N ARG A 110 -41.51 -11.18 -15.28
CA ARG A 110 -42.29 -11.77 -16.38
C ARG A 110 -43.76 -12.06 -16.03
N LEU A 111 -44.04 -12.29 -14.75
CA LEU A 111 -45.40 -12.43 -14.27
C LEU A 111 -46.15 -11.09 -14.10
N GLY A 112 -45.48 -9.95 -14.49
CA GLY A 112 -46.05 -8.62 -14.35
C GLY A 112 -46.00 -8.05 -12.94
N ILE A 113 -45.26 -8.67 -12.02
CA ILE A 113 -45.05 -8.16 -10.68
C ILE A 113 -43.99 -7.06 -10.75
N ASP A 114 -44.32 -5.88 -10.26
CA ASP A 114 -43.35 -4.76 -10.19
C ASP A 114 -42.32 -5.03 -9.09
N ILE A 115 -41.09 -5.26 -9.53
CA ILE A 115 -39.95 -5.50 -8.65
C ILE A 115 -39.12 -4.24 -8.40
N SER A 116 -39.55 -3.06 -8.88
CA SER A 116 -38.79 -1.80 -8.81
C SER A 116 -38.44 -1.43 -7.35
N ALA A 117 -39.39 -1.64 -6.43
CA ALA A 117 -39.12 -1.39 -5.01
C ALA A 117 -38.07 -2.34 -4.43
N ILE A 118 -38.06 -3.61 -4.83
CA ILE A 118 -37.08 -4.61 -4.39
C ILE A 118 -35.73 -4.28 -4.97
N LEU A 119 -35.66 -3.88 -6.24
CA LEU A 119 -34.41 -3.43 -6.89
C LEU A 119 -33.86 -2.17 -6.22
N GLY A 120 -34.72 -1.21 -5.90
CA GLY A 120 -34.34 -0.01 -5.14
C GLY A 120 -33.75 -0.35 -3.78
N ALA A 121 -34.42 -1.20 -3.00
CA ALA A 121 -33.95 -1.67 -1.70
C ALA A 121 -32.60 -2.45 -1.83
N ALA A 122 -32.51 -3.34 -2.83
CA ALA A 122 -31.27 -4.07 -3.10
C ALA A 122 -30.11 -3.13 -3.50
N GLY A 123 -30.40 -2.06 -4.24
CA GLY A 123 -29.42 -1.01 -4.58
C GLY A 123 -28.88 -0.31 -3.33
N ILE A 124 -29.77 0.12 -2.42
CA ILE A 124 -29.39 0.73 -1.13
C ILE A 124 -28.56 -0.24 -0.29
N ALA A 125 -29.02 -1.51 -0.17
CA ALA A 125 -28.27 -2.55 0.53
C ALA A 125 -26.89 -2.79 -0.10
N GLY A 126 -26.78 -2.77 -1.44
CA GLY A 126 -25.52 -2.89 -2.16
C GLY A 126 -24.54 -1.76 -1.83
N VAL A 127 -25.03 -0.52 -1.78
CA VAL A 127 -24.23 0.65 -1.37
C VAL A 127 -23.75 0.50 0.08
N ALA A 128 -24.64 0.10 1.00
CA ALA A 128 -24.27 -0.12 2.40
C ALA A 128 -23.18 -1.21 2.56
N ILE A 129 -23.31 -2.33 1.83
CA ILE A 129 -22.31 -3.40 1.81
C ILE A 129 -21.00 -2.89 1.19
N GLY A 130 -21.08 -2.08 0.13
CA GLY A 130 -19.91 -1.44 -0.49
C GLY A 130 -19.13 -0.58 0.49
N PHE A 131 -19.81 0.27 1.26
CA PHE A 131 -19.18 1.06 2.32
C PHE A 131 -18.58 0.18 3.42
N ALA A 132 -19.28 -0.86 3.85
CA ALA A 132 -18.77 -1.81 4.86
C ALA A 132 -17.51 -2.55 4.36
N ALA A 133 -17.40 -2.82 3.07
CA ALA A 133 -16.26 -3.51 2.46
C ALA A 133 -15.13 -2.56 2.03
N GLN A 134 -15.33 -1.25 2.04
CA GLN A 134 -14.42 -0.24 1.47
C GLN A 134 -12.98 -0.40 1.93
N THR A 135 -12.74 -0.51 3.23
CA THR A 135 -11.38 -0.67 3.79
C THR A 135 -10.70 -1.95 3.32
N SER A 136 -11.46 -3.06 3.21
CA SER A 136 -10.88 -4.32 2.73
C SER A 136 -10.47 -4.23 1.26
N VAL A 137 -11.31 -3.62 0.42
CA VAL A 137 -11.02 -3.38 -1.00
C VAL A 137 -9.85 -2.42 -1.16
N SER A 138 -9.82 -1.33 -0.38
CA SER A 138 -8.71 -0.38 -0.36
C SER A 138 -7.38 -1.07 -0.03
N ASN A 139 -7.35 -1.94 0.97
CA ASN A 139 -6.14 -2.70 1.32
C ASN A 139 -5.68 -3.66 0.21
N VAL A 140 -6.61 -4.30 -0.51
CA VAL A 140 -6.27 -5.15 -1.67
C VAL A 140 -5.63 -4.32 -2.79
N ILE A 141 -6.26 -3.20 -3.14
CA ILE A 141 -5.76 -2.30 -4.19
C ILE A 141 -4.40 -1.73 -3.79
N SER A 142 -4.28 -1.23 -2.56
CA SER A 142 -3.01 -0.71 -2.02
C SER A 142 -1.91 -1.78 -2.00
N GLY A 143 -2.25 -3.03 -1.65
CA GLY A 143 -1.31 -4.15 -1.69
C GLY A 143 -0.79 -4.45 -3.09
N LEU A 144 -1.63 -4.32 -4.11
CA LEU A 144 -1.21 -4.45 -5.50
C LEU A 144 -0.23 -3.31 -5.89
N PHE A 145 -0.49 -2.07 -5.46
CA PHE A 145 0.43 -0.95 -5.70
C PHE A 145 1.77 -1.16 -4.98
N VAL A 146 1.77 -1.54 -3.70
CA VAL A 146 3.00 -1.84 -2.96
C VAL A 146 3.87 -2.88 -3.68
N ILE A 147 3.26 -3.95 -4.21
CA ILE A 147 3.97 -5.01 -4.94
C ILE A 147 4.50 -4.52 -6.29
N THR A 148 3.75 -3.69 -7.00
CA THR A 148 4.12 -3.22 -8.35
C THR A 148 5.13 -2.08 -8.31
N GLU A 149 5.00 -1.14 -7.38
CA GLU A 149 5.89 0.02 -7.23
C GLU A 149 7.27 -0.36 -6.67
N ARG A 150 7.33 -1.41 -5.84
CA ARG A 150 8.56 -1.92 -5.23
C ARG A 150 9.34 -0.86 -4.45
N ALA A 151 8.67 0.03 -3.76
CA ALA A 151 9.28 1.04 -2.89
C ALA A 151 10.17 0.41 -1.79
N PHE A 152 9.91 -0.85 -1.44
CA PHE A 152 10.72 -1.70 -0.56
C PHE A 152 10.53 -3.18 -0.92
N LYS A 153 11.39 -4.03 -0.40
CA LYS A 153 11.37 -5.50 -0.59
C LYS A 153 11.48 -6.23 0.75
N ILE A 154 11.22 -7.54 0.74
CA ILE A 154 11.42 -8.39 1.92
C ILE A 154 12.91 -8.35 2.30
N GLY A 155 13.17 -8.14 3.59
CA GLY A 155 14.50 -7.94 4.15
C GLY A 155 14.91 -6.49 4.33
N ASP A 156 14.26 -5.51 3.69
CA ASP A 156 14.54 -4.09 3.91
C ASP A 156 14.09 -3.66 5.31
N THR A 157 14.82 -2.73 5.91
CA THR A 157 14.40 -2.02 7.12
C THR A 157 13.67 -0.75 6.72
N ILE A 158 12.42 -0.65 7.12
CA ILE A 158 11.55 0.49 6.82
C ILE A 158 10.97 1.09 8.09
N GLU A 159 10.55 2.34 7.98
CA GLU A 159 9.79 3.04 9.01
C GLU A 159 8.47 3.53 8.40
N VAL A 160 7.38 3.25 9.10
CA VAL A 160 6.03 3.70 8.75
C VAL A 160 5.32 4.12 10.03
N ASN A 161 4.87 5.38 10.13
CA ASN A 161 4.20 5.93 11.33
C ASN A 161 4.98 5.59 12.62
N ASP A 162 6.24 5.98 12.70
CA ASP A 162 7.15 5.78 13.84
C ASP A 162 7.44 4.30 14.20
N THR A 163 6.94 3.36 13.40
CA THR A 163 7.25 1.94 13.56
C THR A 163 8.39 1.56 12.65
N ILE A 164 9.54 1.22 13.24
CA ILE A 164 10.73 0.76 12.52
C ILE A 164 10.84 -0.75 12.63
N GLY A 165 11.08 -1.41 11.48
CA GLY A 165 11.28 -2.85 11.46
C GLY A 165 11.73 -3.38 10.11
N THR A 166 12.15 -4.64 10.11
CA THR A 166 12.54 -5.36 8.89
C THR A 166 11.31 -6.02 8.27
N VAL A 167 11.12 -5.85 6.98
CA VAL A 167 10.01 -6.44 6.21
C VAL A 167 10.15 -7.97 6.19
N GLN A 168 9.21 -8.68 6.82
CA GLN A 168 9.15 -10.14 6.84
C GLN A 168 8.33 -10.71 5.69
N SER A 169 7.19 -10.08 5.40
CA SER A 169 6.32 -10.51 4.30
C SER A 169 5.47 -9.36 3.78
N ILE A 170 5.16 -9.42 2.49
CA ILE A 170 4.24 -8.53 1.80
C ILE A 170 3.04 -9.38 1.37
N ASN A 171 1.89 -9.15 1.99
CA ASN A 171 0.67 -9.89 1.73
C ASN A 171 -0.36 -9.00 1.02
N LEU A 172 -1.43 -9.60 0.52
CA LEU A 172 -2.48 -8.90 -0.22
C LEU A 172 -3.16 -7.77 0.57
N LEU A 173 -3.28 -7.91 1.89
CA LEU A 173 -4.00 -6.94 2.75
C LEU A 173 -3.07 -6.15 3.68
N SER A 174 -1.83 -6.62 3.89
CA SER A 174 -0.93 -6.04 4.89
C SER A 174 0.50 -6.43 4.64
N VAL A 175 1.43 -5.58 5.10
CA VAL A 175 2.85 -5.90 5.24
C VAL A 175 3.11 -6.26 6.71
N VAL A 176 4.02 -7.20 6.92
CA VAL A 176 4.47 -7.63 8.24
C VAL A 176 5.89 -7.15 8.45
N LEU A 177 6.11 -6.45 9.55
CA LEU A 177 7.42 -6.02 10.02
C LEU A 177 7.82 -6.81 11.27
N LYS A 178 9.11 -7.07 11.39
CA LYS A 178 9.76 -7.48 12.63
C LYS A 178 10.56 -6.30 13.17
N THR A 179 10.20 -5.80 14.35
CA THR A 179 10.96 -4.72 15.00
C THR A 179 12.29 -5.23 15.53
N PHE A 180 13.18 -4.32 15.93
CA PHE A 180 14.45 -4.69 16.55
C PHE A 180 14.25 -5.41 17.89
N ASP A 181 13.12 -5.17 18.57
CA ASP A 181 12.73 -5.87 19.81
C ASP A 181 12.02 -7.21 19.52
N SER A 182 12.13 -7.73 18.30
CA SER A 182 11.50 -8.98 17.84
C SER A 182 9.97 -9.00 17.93
N GLN A 183 9.31 -7.84 17.89
CA GLN A 183 7.87 -7.75 17.85
C GLN A 183 7.35 -7.97 16.43
N TYR A 184 6.20 -8.65 16.33
CA TYR A 184 5.46 -8.82 15.08
C TYR A 184 4.48 -7.66 14.89
N VAL A 185 4.72 -6.82 13.91
CA VAL A 185 3.85 -5.69 13.60
C VAL A 185 3.22 -5.89 12.23
N ARG A 186 1.89 -5.87 12.19
CA ARG A 186 1.12 -5.97 10.97
C ARG A 186 0.57 -4.59 10.59
N ILE A 187 0.99 -4.06 9.45
CA ILE A 187 0.55 -2.77 8.94
C ILE A 187 -0.37 -3.00 7.73
N PRO A 188 -1.61 -2.48 7.71
CA PRO A 188 -2.49 -2.52 6.55
C PRO A 188 -1.84 -1.84 5.34
N ASN A 189 -2.01 -2.39 4.14
CA ASN A 189 -1.40 -1.83 2.93
C ASN A 189 -1.88 -0.40 2.63
N GLU A 190 -3.14 -0.11 2.92
CA GLU A 190 -3.71 1.24 2.79
C GLU A 190 -2.98 2.27 3.67
N THR A 191 -2.58 1.87 4.89
CA THR A 191 -1.80 2.72 5.78
C THR A 191 -0.43 3.01 5.20
N ILE A 192 0.25 2.01 4.65
CA ILE A 192 1.58 2.17 4.02
C ILE A 192 1.50 3.14 2.83
N LEU A 193 0.47 3.01 1.98
CA LEU A 193 0.33 3.84 0.80
C LEU A 193 0.01 5.31 1.14
N LYS A 194 -0.66 5.55 2.28
CA LYS A 194 -1.04 6.90 2.74
C LYS A 194 0.00 7.56 3.64
N ALA A 195 0.89 6.78 4.25
CA ALA A 195 1.89 7.28 5.17
C ALA A 195 3.19 7.69 4.46
N ASN A 196 3.99 8.51 5.14
CA ASN A 196 5.38 8.68 4.75
C ASN A 196 6.14 7.39 5.09
N LEU A 197 6.73 6.78 4.07
CA LEU A 197 7.56 5.59 4.21
C LEU A 197 9.02 5.99 4.08
N ILE A 198 9.83 5.63 5.08
CA ILE A 198 11.29 5.78 5.05
C ILE A 198 11.89 4.39 4.84
N ASN A 199 12.61 4.19 3.74
CA ASN A 199 13.36 2.96 3.50
C ASN A 199 14.84 3.18 3.82
N TYR A 200 15.30 2.58 4.91
CA TYR A 200 16.69 2.69 5.36
C TYR A 200 17.66 1.79 4.60
N SER A 201 17.14 0.83 3.83
CA SER A 201 17.93 -0.16 3.08
C SER A 201 18.02 0.14 1.58
N GLN A 202 17.34 1.20 1.10
CA GLN A 202 17.29 1.53 -0.33
C GLN A 202 18.65 1.98 -0.88
N PHE A 203 19.40 2.76 -0.10
CA PHE A 203 20.71 3.28 -0.49
C PHE A 203 21.83 2.48 0.15
N SER A 204 23.01 2.43 -0.49
CA SER A 204 24.16 1.64 -0.04
C SER A 204 24.83 2.19 1.22
N CYS A 205 24.66 3.47 1.52
CA CYS A 205 25.23 4.13 2.67
C CYS A 205 24.20 4.97 3.43
N ARG A 206 24.46 5.16 4.72
CA ARG A 206 23.64 5.94 5.63
C ARG A 206 24.50 6.90 6.44
N ARG A 207 23.98 8.09 6.72
CA ARG A 207 24.67 9.11 7.51
C ARG A 207 24.30 8.94 9.00
N VAL A 208 25.34 8.84 9.84
CA VAL A 208 25.26 8.95 11.30
C VAL A 208 25.43 10.43 11.67
N LYS A 209 24.62 10.91 12.58
CA LYS A 209 24.73 12.23 13.21
C LYS A 209 25.06 12.02 14.68
N THR A 210 26.11 12.68 15.15
CA THR A 210 26.51 12.67 16.56
C THR A 210 26.59 14.11 17.05
N ASP A 211 25.69 14.46 17.97
CA ASP A 211 25.65 15.79 18.55
C ASP A 211 26.62 15.87 19.73
N VAL A 212 27.44 16.92 19.77
CA VAL A 212 28.43 17.20 20.78
C VAL A 212 28.26 18.64 21.25
N SER A 213 28.44 18.90 22.54
CA SER A 213 28.47 20.25 23.10
C SER A 213 29.86 20.54 23.66
N VAL A 214 30.42 21.72 23.35
CA VAL A 214 31.73 22.16 23.87
C VAL A 214 31.55 23.46 24.64
N ALA A 215 32.41 23.67 25.67
CA ALA A 215 32.34 24.82 26.54
C ALA A 215 32.59 26.13 25.80
N TYR A 216 31.99 27.22 26.26
CA TYR A 216 32.30 28.57 25.78
C TYR A 216 33.76 28.93 25.99
N GLY A 217 34.35 29.60 25.01
CA GLY A 217 35.77 29.96 25.04
C GLY A 217 36.68 28.91 24.41
N THR A 218 36.16 27.74 24.02
CA THR A 218 36.93 26.72 23.31
C THR A 218 37.23 27.19 21.86
N ASP A 219 38.41 26.86 21.35
CA ASP A 219 38.76 27.13 19.94
C ASP A 219 37.95 26.21 19.02
N LEU A 220 36.93 26.80 18.35
CA LEU A 220 36.03 26.06 17.49
C LEU A 220 36.72 25.46 16.27
N ARG A 221 37.81 26.06 15.76
CA ARG A 221 38.58 25.50 14.64
C ARG A 221 39.35 24.25 15.07
N LYS A 222 39.88 24.25 16.28
CA LYS A 222 40.49 23.06 16.87
C LYS A 222 39.47 21.94 17.04
N VAL A 223 38.28 22.24 17.57
CA VAL A 223 37.18 21.27 17.72
C VAL A 223 36.79 20.66 16.36
N GLU A 224 36.65 21.49 15.32
CA GLU A 224 36.36 21.03 13.96
C GLU A 224 37.41 20.03 13.47
N GLN A 225 38.70 20.34 13.59
CA GLN A 225 39.76 19.45 13.18
C GLN A 225 39.72 18.13 13.96
N VAL A 226 39.58 18.17 15.25
CA VAL A 226 39.54 17.00 16.14
C VAL A 226 38.38 16.08 15.75
N LEU A 227 37.16 16.60 15.61
CA LEU A 227 35.98 15.82 15.27
C LEU A 227 36.09 15.21 13.86
N LEU A 228 36.59 15.96 12.88
CA LEU A 228 36.82 15.45 11.53
C LEU A 228 37.90 14.36 11.51
N ASP A 229 38.97 14.51 12.31
CA ASP A 229 40.00 13.48 12.39
C ASP A 229 39.50 12.20 13.04
N VAL A 230 38.68 12.28 14.08
CA VAL A 230 38.00 11.11 14.66
C VAL A 230 37.20 10.39 13.59
N ALA A 231 36.33 11.11 12.87
CA ALA A 231 35.51 10.49 11.84
C ALA A 231 36.31 9.89 10.67
N LYS A 232 37.40 10.55 10.24
CA LYS A 232 38.26 10.06 9.15
C LYS A 232 39.06 8.80 9.52
N ASN A 233 39.45 8.67 10.77
CA ASN A 233 40.25 7.54 11.26
C ASN A 233 39.36 6.37 11.74
N ASN A 234 38.05 6.56 11.87
CA ASN A 234 37.16 5.50 12.34
C ASN A 234 37.02 4.39 11.29
N ALA A 235 37.15 3.13 11.73
CA ALA A 235 37.17 1.94 10.88
C ALA A 235 35.85 1.70 10.13
N PHE A 236 34.72 2.23 10.62
CA PHE A 236 33.38 2.04 10.05
C PHE A 236 32.94 3.23 9.19
N ALA A 237 33.64 4.36 9.25
CA ALA A 237 33.32 5.53 8.45
C ALA A 237 33.79 5.38 7.01
N LEU A 238 33.02 5.94 6.08
CA LEU A 238 33.41 6.03 4.67
C LEU A 238 34.25 7.29 4.43
N ALA A 239 35.25 7.17 3.55
CA ALA A 239 36.03 8.31 3.10
C ALA A 239 35.26 9.18 2.11
N ASP A 240 34.38 8.55 1.32
CA ASP A 240 33.47 9.21 0.38
C ASP A 240 32.05 8.62 0.55
N PRO A 241 31.03 9.46 0.84
CA PRO A 241 31.12 10.91 1.09
C PRO A 241 31.92 11.25 2.37
N ALA A 242 32.72 12.33 2.29
CA ALA A 242 33.57 12.75 3.40
C ALA A 242 32.75 13.17 4.63
N PRO A 243 33.27 12.96 5.85
CA PRO A 243 32.64 13.48 7.06
C PRO A 243 32.64 15.01 7.08
N SER A 244 31.62 15.56 7.71
CA SER A 244 31.45 17.01 7.83
C SER A 244 30.86 17.36 9.18
N ILE A 245 31.03 18.63 9.60
CA ILE A 245 30.42 19.15 10.81
C ILE A 245 29.40 20.25 10.49
N LEU A 246 28.50 20.46 11.41
CA LEU A 246 27.53 21.55 11.41
C LEU A 246 27.44 22.16 12.81
N TRP A 247 27.81 23.42 12.93
CA TRP A 247 27.54 24.21 14.14
C TRP A 247 26.04 24.50 14.19
N THR A 248 25.36 24.06 15.24
CA THR A 248 23.90 24.08 15.29
C THR A 248 23.34 25.23 16.10
N SER A 249 23.89 25.50 17.29
CA SER A 249 23.40 26.57 18.15
C SER A 249 24.40 26.95 19.24
N PHE A 250 24.28 28.18 19.73
CA PHE A 250 24.77 28.59 21.05
C PHE A 250 23.71 28.16 22.08
N ALA A 251 24.04 27.22 22.96
CA ALA A 251 23.16 26.71 24.00
C ALA A 251 23.44 27.38 25.35
N ASP A 252 22.62 27.09 26.37
CA ASP A 252 22.72 27.74 27.68
C ASP A 252 24.06 27.54 28.35
N SER A 253 24.72 26.40 28.15
CA SER A 253 25.98 26.06 28.84
C SER A 253 27.14 25.79 27.88
N GLY A 254 26.95 25.88 26.56
CA GLY A 254 28.00 25.59 25.61
C GLY A 254 27.57 25.81 24.16
N ILE A 255 28.41 25.39 23.22
CA ILE A 255 28.17 25.51 21.77
C ILE A 255 27.96 24.11 21.20
N ASN A 256 26.84 23.92 20.54
CA ASN A 256 26.47 22.64 19.96
C ASN A 256 26.99 22.48 18.53
N VAL A 257 27.55 21.31 18.27
CA VAL A 257 28.07 20.91 16.97
C VAL A 257 27.60 19.48 16.66
N THR A 258 27.19 19.24 15.43
CA THR A 258 26.84 17.91 14.92
C THR A 258 27.92 17.39 14.00
N LEU A 259 28.58 16.30 14.35
CA LEU A 259 29.43 15.53 13.46
C LEU A 259 28.57 14.62 12.59
N MET A 260 28.80 14.67 11.28
CA MET A 260 28.10 13.88 10.29
C MET A 260 29.09 12.97 9.58
N ALA A 261 28.97 11.66 9.75
CA ALA A 261 29.81 10.66 9.10
C ALA A 261 28.97 9.64 8.34
N TRP A 262 29.46 9.15 7.22
CA TRP A 262 28.78 8.16 6.37
C TRP A 262 29.30 6.77 6.63
N THR A 263 28.43 5.77 6.53
CA THR A 263 28.79 4.36 6.71
C THR A 263 27.93 3.45 5.83
N LYS A 264 28.37 2.22 5.63
CA LYS A 264 27.52 1.16 5.06
C LYS A 264 26.38 0.85 6.03
N ILE A 265 25.22 0.44 5.50
CA ILE A 265 24.01 0.18 6.28
C ILE A 265 24.28 -0.76 7.44
N ASP A 266 25.00 -1.86 7.20
CA ASP A 266 25.30 -2.91 8.19
C ASP A 266 26.15 -2.39 9.37
N ASN A 267 26.89 -1.33 9.15
CA ASN A 267 27.79 -0.74 10.15
C ASN A 267 27.21 0.50 10.85
N PHE A 268 25.91 0.82 10.62
CA PHE A 268 25.31 2.03 11.17
C PHE A 268 25.41 2.12 12.70
N ILE A 269 25.09 1.05 13.40
CA ILE A 269 25.16 0.99 14.86
C ILE A 269 26.61 0.97 15.33
N ASN A 270 27.50 0.25 14.61
CA ASN A 270 28.91 0.19 14.95
C ASN A 270 29.56 1.57 14.86
N LEU A 271 29.35 2.29 13.75
CA LEU A 271 29.86 3.66 13.59
C LEU A 271 29.29 4.58 14.67
N ARG A 272 27.96 4.53 14.93
CA ARG A 272 27.34 5.37 15.93
C ARG A 272 27.97 5.19 17.32
N ASN A 273 28.16 3.96 17.75
CA ASN A 273 28.71 3.66 19.06
C ASN A 273 30.21 3.98 19.16
N SER A 274 30.99 3.65 18.12
CA SER A 274 32.42 3.96 18.12
C SER A 274 32.68 5.47 18.11
N LEU A 275 31.89 6.25 17.34
CA LEU A 275 32.03 7.71 17.35
C LEU A 275 31.79 8.32 18.75
N PHE A 276 30.82 7.82 19.52
CA PHE A 276 30.58 8.31 20.87
C PHE A 276 31.81 8.12 21.76
N ILE A 277 32.43 6.94 21.72
CA ILE A 277 33.60 6.61 22.51
C ILE A 277 34.83 7.40 22.03
N GLU A 278 35.12 7.34 20.75
CA GLU A 278 36.31 7.98 20.16
C GLU A 278 36.28 9.52 20.26
N ILE A 279 35.08 10.12 20.18
CA ILE A 279 34.92 11.57 20.37
C ILE A 279 35.23 11.93 21.83
N ASP A 280 34.66 11.23 22.81
CA ASP A 280 34.88 11.49 24.24
C ASP A 280 36.38 11.40 24.59
N GLU A 281 37.01 10.28 24.22
CA GLU A 281 38.44 10.05 24.47
C GLU A 281 39.32 11.13 23.79
N LYS A 282 38.95 11.55 22.55
CA LYS A 282 39.75 12.53 21.80
C LYS A 282 39.58 13.94 22.32
N LEU A 283 38.39 14.33 22.76
CA LEU A 283 38.13 15.64 23.36
C LEU A 283 38.87 15.75 24.70
N GLU A 284 38.91 14.68 25.51
CA GLU A 284 39.68 14.65 26.75
C GLU A 284 41.19 14.79 26.48
N GLN A 285 41.76 14.04 25.53
CA GLN A 285 43.17 14.12 25.12
C GLN A 285 43.57 15.52 24.67
N GLU A 286 42.67 16.24 23.99
CA GLU A 286 42.91 17.57 23.46
C GLU A 286 42.57 18.69 24.45
N ASN A 287 42.16 18.35 25.68
CA ASN A 287 41.71 19.28 26.71
C ASN A 287 40.55 20.18 26.23
N ILE A 288 39.60 19.59 25.49
CA ILE A 288 38.36 20.24 25.09
C ILE A 288 37.26 19.80 26.04
N GLU A 289 36.72 20.78 26.76
CA GLU A 289 35.73 20.52 27.81
C GLU A 289 34.33 20.32 27.21
N ILE A 290 33.66 19.23 27.64
CA ILE A 290 32.21 19.03 27.48
C ILE A 290 31.54 19.68 28.69
N PRO A 291 30.78 20.77 28.53
CA PRO A 291 30.30 21.56 29.63
C PRO A 291 29.23 20.84 30.45
N PHE A 292 29.38 20.88 31.76
CA PHE A 292 28.23 20.62 32.63
C PHE A 292 27.23 21.79 32.61
N PRO A 293 25.98 21.59 33.01
CA PRO A 293 25.03 22.70 33.13
C PRO A 293 25.62 23.83 34.00
N GLN A 294 25.71 25.02 33.45
CA GLN A 294 26.22 26.22 34.11
C GLN A 294 25.04 27.02 34.70
N LEU A 295 25.20 27.52 35.92
CA LEU A 295 24.21 28.34 36.61
C LEU A 295 24.86 29.54 37.26
N ASP A 296 24.48 30.76 36.83
CA ASP A 296 24.90 31.98 37.50
C ASP A 296 23.96 32.31 38.65
N LEU A 297 24.49 32.30 39.89
CA LEU A 297 23.73 32.61 41.10
C LEU A 297 23.99 34.04 41.56
N HIS A 298 23.00 34.92 41.45
CA HIS A 298 23.04 36.24 42.06
C HIS A 298 22.43 36.20 43.48
N VAL A 299 23.27 36.04 44.49
CA VAL A 299 22.83 36.05 45.88
C VAL A 299 22.71 37.47 46.38
N LYS A 300 21.47 37.95 46.61
CA LYS A 300 21.21 39.32 47.09
C LYS A 300 21.47 39.50 48.56
N ASP A 301 21.19 38.48 49.39
CA ASP A 301 21.40 38.48 50.85
C ASP A 301 22.06 37.19 51.25
N TRP A 302 23.31 37.27 51.71
CA TRP A 302 24.02 36.14 52.27
C TRP A 302 23.78 36.10 53.78
N PRO A 303 23.24 35.05 54.40
CA PRO A 303 23.09 34.96 55.84
C PRO A 303 24.48 35.08 56.49
N GLN A 304 24.69 36.12 57.28
CA GLN A 304 25.91 36.25 58.07
C GLN A 304 25.94 35.12 59.08
N ALA A 305 27.04 34.35 59.09
CA ALA A 305 27.27 33.33 60.09
C ALA A 305 27.25 34.02 61.52
N GLN A 306 26.23 33.69 62.28
CA GLN A 306 26.24 34.07 63.68
C GLN A 306 27.36 33.26 64.39
N HIS A 307 28.40 33.97 64.83
CA HIS A 307 29.47 33.43 65.69
C HIS A 307 29.00 33.29 67.11
#